data_215609dae8c8f877e08c989b3a882162
#
_entry.id   215609dae8c8f877e08c989b3a882162
#
_cell.length_a   1.000
_cell.length_b   1.000
_cell.length_c   1.000
_cell.angle_alpha   90.00
_cell.angle_beta   90.00
_cell.angle_gamma   90.00
#
_symmetry.space_group_name_H-M   'P 1'
#
loop_
_entity.id
_entity.type
_entity.pdbx_description
1 polymer ?
#
loop_
_entity_poly.entity_id
_entity_poly.type
_entity_poly.pdbx_seq_one_letter_code
_entity_poly.pdbx_strand_id
1 'polypeptide(L)'
;MKTKELLMRDTALVLRGLRRKKSEEAEIILTQADIAYGAGISVRYYNKLENGKTLPTIDTLAKIADTYKISLADICKQIEDY
;
A
#
# COMPACT_ATOMS: atom_id res chain seq x y z
N MET A 1 6.51 19.83 -3.72
CA MET A 1 6.22 18.55 -4.40
C MET A 1 7.29 17.53 -4.07
N LYS A 2 6.87 16.30 -3.78
CA LYS A 2 7.82 15.23 -3.46
C LYS A 2 8.51 14.70 -4.71
N THR A 3 9.78 14.33 -4.57
CA THR A 3 10.51 13.65 -5.65
C THR A 3 9.95 12.22 -5.81
N LYS A 4 10.29 11.58 -6.92
CA LYS A 4 9.92 10.19 -7.17
C LYS A 4 10.43 9.29 -6.04
N GLU A 5 11.66 9.51 -5.60
CA GLU A 5 12.27 8.72 -4.52
C GLU A 5 11.51 8.88 -3.21
N LEU A 6 11.11 10.09 -2.87
CA LEU A 6 10.32 10.33 -1.67
C LEU A 6 8.93 9.71 -1.79
N LEU A 7 8.30 9.79 -2.96
CA LEU A 7 7.00 9.15 -3.18
C LEU A 7 7.08 7.64 -3.03
N MET A 8 8.14 7.01 -3.55
CA MET A 8 8.33 5.58 -3.41
C MET A 8 8.51 5.17 -1.95
N ARG A 9 9.32 5.93 -1.21
CA ARG A 9 9.55 5.69 0.22
C ARG A 9 8.26 5.85 1.01
N ASP A 10 7.57 6.97 0.81
CA ASP A 10 6.38 7.29 1.58
C ASP A 10 5.23 6.32 1.27
N THR A 11 5.10 5.91 0.00
CA THR A 11 4.14 4.89 -0.39
C THR A 11 4.40 3.59 0.35
N ALA A 12 5.67 3.16 0.38
CA ALA A 12 6.06 1.93 1.08
C ALA A 12 5.69 2.00 2.57
N LEU A 13 5.97 3.13 3.20
CA LEU A 13 5.69 3.30 4.63
C LEU A 13 4.18 3.33 4.91
N VAL A 14 3.41 3.99 4.05
CA VAL A 14 1.94 4.01 4.17
C VAL A 14 1.38 2.60 4.03
N LEU A 15 1.83 1.85 3.02
CA LEU A 15 1.34 0.48 2.79
C LEU A 15 1.66 -0.44 3.96
N ARG A 16 2.87 -0.36 4.49
CA ARG A 16 3.25 -1.14 5.67
C ARG A 16 2.40 -0.79 6.88
N GLY A 17 2.15 0.49 7.08
CA GLY A 17 1.32 0.98 8.18
C GLY A 17 -0.11 0.47 8.07
N LEU A 18 -0.69 0.52 6.86
CA LEU A 18 -2.05 0.02 6.62
C LEU A 18 -2.13 -1.49 6.88
N ARG A 19 -1.15 -2.25 6.43
CA ARG A 19 -1.14 -3.71 6.64
C ARG A 19 -1.02 -4.04 8.12
N ARG A 20 -0.14 -3.35 8.84
CA ARG A 20 0.02 -3.54 10.28
C ARG A 20 -1.27 -3.22 11.04
N LYS A 21 -1.88 -2.09 10.71
CA LYS A 21 -3.13 -1.66 11.35
C LYS A 21 -4.24 -2.68 11.11
N LYS A 22 -4.37 -3.16 9.87
CA LYS A 22 -5.38 -4.15 9.53
C LYS A 22 -5.14 -5.46 10.27
N SER A 23 -3.88 -5.88 10.39
CA SER A 23 -3.49 -7.07 11.16
C SER A 23 -3.91 -6.94 12.62
N GLU A 24 -3.64 -5.79 13.22
CA GLU A 24 -4.01 -5.52 14.61
C GLU A 24 -5.52 -5.55 14.80
N GLU A 25 -6.26 -4.89 13.92
CA GLU A 25 -7.72 -4.82 14.00
C GLU A 25 -8.37 -6.19 13.82
N ALA A 26 -7.81 -7.04 12.95
CA ALA A 26 -8.31 -8.37 12.69
C ALA A 26 -7.79 -9.42 13.68
N GLU A 27 -6.84 -9.04 14.52
CA GLU A 27 -6.18 -9.93 15.50
C GLU A 27 -5.53 -11.15 14.84
N ILE A 28 -5.02 -10.97 13.61
CA ILE A 28 -4.27 -11.99 12.87
C ILE A 28 -3.10 -11.31 12.18
N ILE A 29 -2.09 -12.10 11.83
CA ILE A 29 -0.96 -11.59 11.07
C ILE A 29 -1.31 -11.64 9.58
N LEU A 30 -1.45 -10.46 8.95
CA LEU A 30 -1.66 -10.36 7.52
C LEU A 30 -0.31 -10.21 6.83
N THR A 31 -0.06 -11.10 5.89
CA THR A 31 1.19 -11.10 5.11
C THR A 31 1.04 -10.21 3.88
N GLN A 32 2.18 -9.91 3.24
CA GLN A 32 2.16 -9.22 1.95
C GLN A 32 1.38 -10.03 0.92
N ALA A 33 1.47 -11.36 0.97
CA ALA A 33 0.73 -12.24 0.07
C ALA A 33 -0.77 -12.08 0.24
N ASP A 34 -1.23 -11.97 1.48
CA ASP A 34 -2.66 -11.78 1.77
C ASP A 34 -3.20 -10.51 1.12
N ILE A 35 -2.46 -9.42 1.23
CA ILE A 35 -2.87 -8.14 0.65
C ILE A 35 -2.80 -8.19 -0.88
N ALA A 36 -1.72 -8.74 -1.43
CA ALA A 36 -1.56 -8.88 -2.87
C ALA A 36 -2.69 -9.69 -3.48
N TYR A 37 -3.03 -10.81 -2.85
CA TYR A 37 -4.14 -11.67 -3.28
C TYR A 37 -5.46 -10.90 -3.28
N GLY A 38 -5.73 -10.18 -2.19
CA GLY A 38 -6.96 -9.40 -2.07
C GLY A 38 -7.06 -8.28 -3.10
N ALA A 39 -5.94 -7.69 -3.48
CA ALA A 39 -5.89 -6.62 -4.48
C ALA A 39 -5.79 -7.14 -5.92
N GLY A 40 -5.63 -8.44 -6.10
CA GLY A 40 -5.52 -9.03 -7.44
C GLY A 40 -4.22 -8.69 -8.15
N ILE A 41 -3.13 -8.53 -7.41
CA ILE A 41 -1.81 -8.27 -7.96
C ILE A 41 -0.83 -9.34 -7.48
N SER A 42 0.33 -9.45 -8.14
CA SER A 42 1.32 -10.44 -7.76
C SER A 42 1.97 -10.06 -6.42
N VAL A 43 2.35 -11.08 -5.66
CA VAL A 43 3.08 -10.90 -4.40
C VAL A 43 4.40 -10.17 -4.65
N ARG A 44 5.08 -10.53 -5.73
CA ARG A 44 6.36 -9.92 -6.11
C ARG A 44 6.21 -8.42 -6.34
N TYR A 45 5.15 -8.02 -7.05
CA TYR A 45 4.89 -6.62 -7.32
C TYR A 45 4.56 -5.86 -6.03
N TYR A 46 3.67 -6.43 -5.22
CA TYR A 46 3.32 -5.80 -3.94
C TYR A 46 4.53 -5.67 -3.02
N ASN A 47 5.40 -6.69 -3.00
CA ASN A 47 6.66 -6.64 -2.25
C ASN A 47 7.52 -5.46 -2.67
N LYS A 48 7.64 -5.23 -3.98
CA LYS A 48 8.39 -4.08 -4.50
C LYS A 48 7.80 -2.75 -4.04
N LEU A 49 6.47 -2.66 -3.99
CA LEU A 49 5.79 -1.46 -3.52
C LEU A 49 6.09 -1.19 -2.04
N GLU A 50 6.00 -2.22 -1.20
CA GLU A 50 6.29 -2.08 0.23
C GLU A 50 7.77 -1.87 0.54
N ASN A 51 8.65 -2.17 -0.40
CA ASN A 51 10.09 -1.97 -0.25
C ASN A 51 10.59 -0.68 -0.89
N GLY A 52 9.68 0.13 -1.42
CA GLY A 52 10.05 1.41 -2.03
C GLY A 52 10.83 1.27 -3.32
N LYS A 53 10.66 0.17 -4.06
CA LYS A 53 11.41 -0.11 -5.28
C LYS A 53 10.71 0.38 -6.54
N THR A 54 9.43 0.66 -6.47
CA THR A 54 8.64 1.12 -7.61
C THR A 54 7.43 1.88 -7.12
N LEU A 55 6.84 2.70 -8.01
CA LEU A 55 5.58 3.39 -7.73
C LEU A 55 4.42 2.55 -8.27
N PRO A 56 3.29 2.51 -7.56
CA PRO A 56 2.10 1.89 -8.12
C PRO A 56 1.51 2.77 -9.22
N THR A 57 0.85 2.15 -10.20
CA THR A 57 -0.02 2.88 -11.11
C THR A 57 -1.25 3.33 -10.31
N ILE A 58 -2.00 4.29 -10.86
CA ILE A 58 -3.22 4.76 -10.19
C ILE A 58 -4.23 3.62 -10.06
N ASP A 59 -4.32 2.75 -11.05
CA ASP A 59 -5.20 1.58 -11.02
C ASP A 59 -4.81 0.62 -9.90
N THR A 60 -3.53 0.32 -9.77
CA THR A 60 -3.03 -0.54 -8.70
C THR A 60 -3.30 0.06 -7.34
N LEU A 61 -3.06 1.37 -7.20
CA LEU A 61 -3.27 2.06 -5.94
C LEU A 61 -4.75 2.02 -5.54
N ALA A 62 -5.65 2.16 -6.51
CA ALA A 62 -7.09 2.04 -6.27
C ALA A 62 -7.47 0.65 -5.77
N LYS A 63 -6.90 -0.39 -6.36
CA LYS A 63 -7.14 -1.78 -5.95
C LYS A 63 -6.64 -2.04 -4.52
N ILE A 64 -5.48 -1.50 -4.18
CA ILE A 64 -4.92 -1.63 -2.84
C ILE A 64 -5.79 -0.88 -1.83
N ALA A 65 -6.19 0.36 -2.16
CA ALA A 65 -7.07 1.15 -1.31
C ALA A 65 -8.37 0.39 -1.01
N ASP A 66 -8.96 -0.20 -2.05
CA ASP A 66 -10.18 -0.98 -1.91
C ASP A 66 -9.99 -2.17 -0.96
N THR A 67 -8.84 -2.84 -1.04
CA THR A 67 -8.49 -3.95 -0.16
C THR A 67 -8.47 -3.49 1.31
N TYR A 68 -7.99 -2.28 1.56
CA TYR A 68 -7.96 -1.69 2.90
C TYR A 68 -9.26 -0.96 3.24
N LYS A 69 -10.26 -0.97 2.35
CA LYS A 69 -11.57 -0.33 2.54
C LYS A 69 -11.46 1.17 2.80
N ILE A 70 -10.55 1.81 2.09
CA ILE A 70 -10.40 3.25 2.08
C ILE A 70 -10.49 3.74 0.65
N SER A 71 -10.76 5.04 0.45
CA SER A 71 -10.85 5.60 -0.88
C SER A 71 -9.46 5.80 -1.49
N LEU A 72 -9.41 5.90 -2.81
CA LEU A 72 -8.17 6.26 -3.50
C LEU A 72 -7.67 7.63 -3.01
N ALA A 73 -8.59 8.58 -2.78
CA ALA A 73 -8.24 9.90 -2.27
C ALA A 73 -7.58 9.80 -0.89
N ASP A 74 -8.11 8.94 -0.01
CA ASP A 74 -7.55 8.75 1.33
C ASP A 74 -6.12 8.21 1.28
N ILE A 75 -5.88 7.18 0.47
CA ILE A 75 -4.54 6.60 0.42
C ILE A 75 -3.54 7.58 -0.19
N CYS A 76 -3.96 8.32 -1.21
CA CYS A 76 -3.13 9.37 -1.81
C CYS A 76 -2.80 10.47 -0.79
N LYS A 77 -3.79 10.88 0.00
CA LYS A 77 -3.59 11.88 1.04
C LYS A 77 -2.61 11.41 2.10
N GLN A 78 -2.71 10.16 2.53
CA GLN A 78 -1.78 9.59 3.49
C GLN A 78 -0.34 9.60 2.96
N ILE A 79 -0.18 9.28 1.69
CA ILE A 79 1.15 9.28 1.05
C ILE A 79 1.69 10.72 0.98
N GLU A 80 0.84 11.66 0.59
CA GLU A 80 1.25 13.07 0.47
C GLU A 80 1.59 13.68 1.81
N ASP A 81 0.82 13.35 2.85
CA ASP A 81 0.99 13.92 4.19
C ASP A 81 2.06 13.21 5.02
N TYR A 82 2.59 12.10 4.52
CA TYR A 82 3.62 11.36 5.22
C TYR A 82 4.94 12.14 5.26
#